data_158abfe5f1164e8ab61fcbbbb3ff22c9
#
_entry.id   158abfe5f1164e8ab61fcbbbb3ff22c9
#
_cell.length_a   1.000
_cell.length_b   1.000
_cell.length_c   1.000
_cell.angle_alpha   90.00
_cell.angle_beta   90.00
_cell.angle_gamma   90.00
#
_symmetry.space_group_name_H-M   'P 1'
#
loop_
_entity.id
_entity.type
_entity.pdbx_description
1 polymer ?
#
loop_
_entity_poly.entity_id
_entity_poly.type
_entity_poly.pdbx_seq_one_letter_code
_entity_poly.pdbx_strand_id
1 'polypeptide(L)'
;MRLSGESINYVLDLQKKKLPRVYCCSNIERLNDLSRGIIYYNGKVKSKLDESDDEIKQMSTLLIFLDEIRDENIMDIEKNLMSISKKQVVLLDTKGIDLIVNKRNLAFSLINRYNINVIKGTKEEINTLIALQTKEETTNFSYRGFAKRNSCVLIIKGEKYYITDGYSEFYIKNKNEDFPDEDFLDNIYTGIIASSIGICNNKSEIVQSLLISTLAFYIAQENSIGLMKKQFDDSDYENNIKLINEYLLEEISKMDVQEIRAYGDIEYYFKR
;
A
#
# COMPACT_ATOMS: atom_id res chain seq x y z
N MET A 1 4.56 10.47 17.72
CA MET A 1 3.14 10.87 17.60
C MET A 1 2.33 9.67 18.03
N ARG A 2 1.46 9.78 18.99
CA ARG A 2 0.44 8.74 19.19
C ARG A 2 -0.74 9.11 18.31
N LEU A 3 -1.19 8.19 17.48
CA LEU A 3 -2.46 8.33 16.80
C LEU A 3 -3.55 8.46 17.87
N SER A 4 -4.35 9.53 17.84
CA SER A 4 -5.46 9.66 18.79
C SER A 4 -6.54 8.62 18.45
N GLY A 5 -7.27 8.14 19.47
CA GLY A 5 -8.40 7.24 19.22
C GLY A 5 -9.45 7.87 18.31
N GLU A 6 -9.65 9.19 18.39
CA GLU A 6 -10.56 9.92 17.50
C GLU A 6 -10.10 9.87 16.04
N SER A 7 -8.81 10.04 15.79
CA SER A 7 -8.23 9.95 14.44
C SER A 7 -8.38 8.55 13.84
N ILE A 8 -8.11 7.51 14.66
CA ILE A 8 -8.26 6.11 14.22
C ILE A 8 -9.73 5.84 13.91
N ASN A 9 -10.63 6.19 14.82
CA ASN A 9 -12.07 6.00 14.63
C ASN A 9 -12.59 6.72 13.38
N TYR A 10 -12.17 7.98 13.20
CA TYR A 10 -12.54 8.75 12.02
C TYR A 10 -12.16 8.05 10.71
N VAL A 11 -10.92 7.54 10.59
CA VAL A 11 -10.45 6.85 9.37
C VAL A 11 -11.20 5.55 9.15
N LEU A 12 -11.38 4.71 10.20
CA LEU A 12 -12.11 3.45 10.08
C LEU A 12 -13.59 3.65 9.73
N ASP A 13 -14.24 4.63 10.35
CA ASP A 13 -15.64 4.98 10.03
C ASP A 13 -15.79 5.53 8.61
N LEU A 14 -14.84 6.38 8.20
CA LEU A 14 -14.85 6.94 6.85
C LEU A 14 -14.64 5.86 5.79
N GLN A 15 -13.77 4.88 6.07
CA GLN A 15 -13.54 3.71 5.22
C GLN A 15 -14.84 2.91 5.01
N LYS A 16 -15.54 2.60 6.10
CA LYS A 16 -16.83 1.89 6.07
C LYS A 16 -17.93 2.67 5.34
N LYS A 17 -17.94 4.00 5.46
CA LYS A 17 -18.98 4.86 4.84
C LYS A 17 -18.74 5.12 3.36
N LYS A 18 -17.50 5.39 2.96
CA LYS A 18 -17.18 5.79 1.58
C LYS A 18 -17.10 4.62 0.61
N LEU A 19 -16.76 3.41 1.08
CA LEU A 19 -16.56 2.23 0.25
C LEU A 19 -15.71 2.55 -1.00
N PRO A 20 -14.44 2.94 -0.83
CA PRO A 20 -13.61 3.47 -1.92
C PRO A 20 -13.49 2.48 -3.07
N ARG A 21 -13.50 2.99 -4.29
CA ARG A 21 -13.38 2.19 -5.51
C ARG A 21 -11.95 2.20 -5.99
N VAL A 22 -11.32 1.03 -5.94
CA VAL A 22 -9.95 0.82 -6.41
C VAL A 22 -9.99 0.23 -7.81
N TYR A 23 -9.39 0.91 -8.76
CA TYR A 23 -9.12 0.38 -10.07
C TYR A 23 -7.69 -0.15 -10.13
N CYS A 24 -7.52 -1.37 -10.59
CA CYS A 24 -6.21 -1.99 -10.79
C CYS A 24 -6.17 -2.73 -12.13
N CYS A 25 -5.06 -2.59 -12.84
CA CYS A 25 -4.72 -3.41 -14.01
C CYS A 25 -3.71 -4.44 -13.56
N SER A 26 -4.16 -5.68 -13.34
CA SER A 26 -3.35 -6.77 -12.81
C SER A 26 -3.72 -8.11 -13.44
N ASN A 27 -2.81 -9.09 -13.37
CA ASN A 27 -3.10 -10.47 -13.78
C ASN A 27 -4.13 -11.11 -12.82
N ILE A 28 -4.72 -12.23 -13.24
CA ILE A 28 -5.84 -12.86 -12.52
C ILE A 28 -5.40 -13.35 -11.12
N GLU A 29 -4.20 -13.91 -10.98
CA GLU A 29 -3.72 -14.45 -9.70
C GLU A 29 -3.54 -13.36 -8.66
N ARG A 30 -2.77 -12.32 -9.00
CA ARG A 30 -2.58 -11.15 -8.13
C ARG A 30 -3.89 -10.44 -7.82
N LEU A 31 -4.78 -10.31 -8.83
CA LEU A 31 -6.07 -9.66 -8.68
C LEU A 31 -6.94 -10.36 -7.63
N ASN A 32 -6.89 -11.68 -7.54
CA ASN A 32 -7.66 -12.43 -6.54
C ASN A 32 -7.28 -12.05 -5.11
N ASP A 33 -5.99 -12.09 -4.79
CA ASP A 33 -5.51 -11.72 -3.45
C ASP A 33 -5.70 -10.24 -3.16
N LEU A 34 -5.32 -9.39 -4.11
CA LEU A 34 -5.51 -7.95 -4.03
C LEU A 34 -6.96 -7.56 -3.75
N SER A 35 -7.91 -8.22 -4.46
CA SER A 35 -9.35 -7.99 -4.28
C SER A 35 -9.81 -8.33 -2.87
N ARG A 36 -9.28 -9.41 -2.29
CA ARG A 36 -9.57 -9.80 -0.91
C ARG A 36 -9.10 -8.72 0.06
N GLY A 37 -7.86 -8.20 -0.07
CA GLY A 37 -7.36 -7.08 0.73
C GLY A 37 -8.23 -5.84 0.63
N ILE A 38 -8.67 -5.47 -0.59
CA ILE A 38 -9.56 -4.34 -0.82
C ILE A 38 -10.93 -4.55 -0.17
N ILE A 39 -11.55 -5.71 -0.39
CA ILE A 39 -12.92 -6.01 0.07
C ILE A 39 -12.98 -6.13 1.60
N TYR A 40 -12.06 -6.88 2.21
CA TYR A 40 -12.02 -7.04 3.65
C TYR A 40 -11.67 -5.74 4.39
N TYR A 41 -11.02 -4.79 3.69
CA TYR A 41 -10.81 -3.41 4.18
C TYR A 41 -11.87 -2.42 3.67
N ASN A 42 -13.10 -2.89 3.45
CA ASN A 42 -14.27 -2.10 3.06
C ASN A 42 -14.13 -1.31 1.75
N GLY A 43 -13.36 -1.77 0.79
CA GLY A 43 -13.27 -1.19 -0.55
C GLY A 43 -14.05 -1.98 -1.58
N LYS A 44 -14.09 -1.44 -2.80
CA LYS A 44 -14.61 -2.10 -4.00
C LYS A 44 -13.52 -2.15 -5.06
N VAL A 45 -13.32 -3.31 -5.67
CA VAL A 45 -12.32 -3.50 -6.71
C VAL A 45 -12.95 -3.45 -8.10
N LYS A 46 -12.20 -2.87 -9.05
CA LYS A 46 -12.48 -2.95 -10.48
C LYS A 46 -11.17 -3.20 -11.23
N SER A 47 -11.13 -4.22 -12.06
CA SER A 47 -9.92 -4.67 -12.76
C SER A 47 -9.87 -4.28 -14.23
N LYS A 48 -11.01 -3.90 -14.83
CA LYS A 48 -11.10 -3.50 -16.22
C LYS A 48 -12.02 -2.31 -16.30
N LEU A 49 -11.55 -1.21 -16.89
CA LEU A 49 -12.40 -0.08 -17.26
C LEU A 49 -13.06 -0.42 -18.58
N ASP A 50 -14.38 -0.43 -18.63
CA ASP A 50 -15.08 -0.23 -19.87
C ASP A 50 -14.77 1.20 -20.33
N GLU A 51 -14.62 1.41 -21.63
CA GLU A 51 -14.01 2.60 -22.23
C GLU A 51 -14.70 3.96 -21.93
N SER A 52 -15.63 4.02 -20.97
CA SER A 52 -16.34 5.25 -20.62
C SER A 52 -15.53 6.09 -19.62
N ASP A 53 -15.26 7.36 -19.98
CA ASP A 53 -14.64 8.36 -19.09
C ASP A 53 -15.39 8.53 -17.76
N ASP A 54 -16.66 8.13 -17.68
CA ASP A 54 -17.48 8.26 -16.48
C ASP A 54 -17.10 7.24 -15.39
N GLU A 55 -16.57 6.08 -15.74
CA GLU A 55 -16.08 5.11 -14.77
C GLU A 55 -14.79 5.56 -14.11
N ILE A 56 -13.87 6.17 -14.87
CA ILE A 56 -12.63 6.75 -14.34
C ILE A 56 -12.96 7.83 -13.30
N LYS A 57 -13.96 8.67 -13.56
CA LYS A 57 -14.38 9.70 -12.62
C LYS A 57 -14.96 9.18 -11.31
N GLN A 58 -15.45 7.94 -11.30
CA GLN A 58 -16.00 7.29 -10.12
C GLN A 58 -14.98 6.54 -9.26
N MET A 59 -13.74 6.37 -9.75
CA MET A 59 -12.67 5.74 -8.98
C MET A 59 -12.24 6.66 -7.82
N SER A 60 -11.81 6.01 -6.73
CA SER A 60 -11.14 6.68 -5.62
C SER A 60 -9.62 6.56 -5.76
N THR A 61 -9.15 5.38 -6.16
CA THR A 61 -7.73 5.06 -6.29
C THR A 61 -7.45 4.38 -7.61
N LEU A 62 -6.41 4.85 -8.32
CA LEU A 62 -5.77 4.13 -9.42
C LEU A 62 -4.52 3.43 -8.87
N LEU A 63 -4.50 2.10 -8.93
CA LEU A 63 -3.37 1.28 -8.55
C LEU A 63 -2.64 0.78 -9.80
N ILE A 64 -1.35 1.06 -9.87
CA ILE A 64 -0.46 0.70 -10.98
C ILE A 64 0.63 -0.21 -10.45
N PHE A 65 0.77 -1.40 -11.02
CA PHE A 65 1.89 -2.32 -10.79
C PHE A 65 2.90 -2.17 -11.91
N LEU A 66 4.11 -1.74 -11.58
CA LEU A 66 5.16 -1.45 -12.57
C LEU A 66 5.58 -2.71 -13.33
N ASP A 67 5.67 -3.86 -12.65
CA ASP A 67 6.05 -5.15 -13.26
C ASP A 67 5.00 -5.66 -14.28
N GLU A 68 3.76 -5.22 -14.17
CA GLU A 68 2.68 -5.61 -15.08
C GLU A 68 2.44 -4.65 -16.25
N ILE A 69 3.14 -3.53 -16.31
CA ILE A 69 3.07 -2.64 -17.47
C ILE A 69 3.81 -3.29 -18.65
N ARG A 70 3.14 -3.39 -19.77
CA ARG A 70 3.68 -3.89 -21.04
C ARG A 70 3.44 -2.86 -22.13
N ASP A 71 4.12 -3.01 -23.27
CA ASP A 71 3.96 -2.08 -24.42
C ASP A 71 2.51 -1.99 -24.88
N GLU A 72 1.75 -3.09 -24.77
CA GLU A 72 0.35 -3.18 -25.16
C GLU A 72 -0.62 -2.40 -24.26
N ASN A 73 -0.30 -2.18 -22.98
CA ASN A 73 -1.19 -1.51 -22.01
C ASN A 73 -0.69 -0.14 -21.54
N ILE A 74 0.50 0.29 -21.94
CA ILE A 74 1.08 1.55 -21.47
C ILE A 74 0.24 2.75 -21.89
N MET A 75 -0.33 2.75 -23.10
CA MET A 75 -1.18 3.82 -23.61
C MET A 75 -2.46 3.96 -22.78
N ASP A 76 -3.07 2.86 -22.38
CA ASP A 76 -4.27 2.86 -21.54
C ASP A 76 -3.97 3.39 -20.14
N ILE A 77 -2.84 3.00 -19.56
CA ILE A 77 -2.38 3.52 -18.27
C ILE A 77 -2.14 5.03 -18.34
N GLU A 78 -1.46 5.51 -19.37
CA GLU A 78 -1.22 6.96 -19.55
C GLU A 78 -2.54 7.71 -19.78
N LYS A 79 -3.48 7.18 -20.56
CA LYS A 79 -4.81 7.75 -20.75
C LYS A 79 -5.56 7.86 -19.41
N ASN A 80 -5.51 6.81 -18.60
CA ASN A 80 -6.12 6.81 -17.26
C ASN A 80 -5.48 7.87 -16.37
N LEU A 81 -4.14 7.99 -16.35
CA LEU A 81 -3.42 9.00 -15.58
C LEU A 81 -3.74 10.44 -16.01
N MET A 82 -3.94 10.68 -17.31
CA MET A 82 -4.36 12.00 -17.83
C MET A 82 -5.78 12.35 -17.41
N SER A 83 -6.65 11.36 -17.23
CA SER A 83 -8.06 11.55 -16.89
C SER A 83 -8.31 11.70 -15.39
N ILE A 84 -7.29 11.50 -14.55
CA ILE A 84 -7.39 11.57 -13.09
C ILE A 84 -7.63 13.00 -12.61
N SER A 85 -8.65 13.17 -11.79
CA SER A 85 -8.96 14.42 -11.10
C SER A 85 -8.16 14.57 -9.80
N LYS A 86 -8.11 15.81 -9.26
CA LYS A 86 -7.45 16.08 -7.96
C LYS A 86 -8.07 15.35 -6.76
N LYS A 87 -9.24 14.74 -6.92
CA LYS A 87 -9.94 13.99 -5.86
C LYS A 87 -9.57 12.51 -5.83
N GLN A 88 -8.85 12.05 -6.83
CA GLN A 88 -8.46 10.65 -6.99
C GLN A 88 -6.98 10.49 -6.62
N VAL A 89 -6.63 9.34 -6.06
CA VAL A 89 -5.29 9.05 -5.58
C VAL A 89 -4.64 8.02 -6.49
N VAL A 90 -3.37 8.23 -6.84
CA VAL A 90 -2.57 7.27 -7.62
C VAL A 90 -1.57 6.59 -6.70
N LEU A 91 -1.60 5.27 -6.67
CA LEU A 91 -0.62 4.40 -6.02
C LEU A 91 0.20 3.68 -7.10
N LEU A 92 1.51 3.89 -7.07
CA LEU A 92 2.47 3.15 -7.90
C LEU A 92 3.20 2.12 -7.03
N ASP A 93 3.04 0.85 -7.35
CA ASP A 93 3.84 -0.25 -6.80
C ASP A 93 5.05 -0.48 -7.71
N THR A 94 6.27 -0.37 -7.17
CA THR A 94 7.53 -0.40 -7.93
C THR A 94 8.11 -1.79 -8.09
N LYS A 95 7.35 -2.84 -7.77
CA LYS A 95 7.81 -4.24 -7.87
C LYS A 95 8.53 -4.50 -9.21
N GLY A 96 9.74 -5.07 -9.13
CA GLY A 96 10.54 -5.45 -10.29
C GLY A 96 11.35 -4.33 -10.96
N ILE A 97 11.33 -3.11 -10.45
CA ILE A 97 12.11 -1.99 -11.04
C ILE A 97 13.62 -2.22 -11.00
N ASP A 98 14.09 -2.92 -10.00
CA ASP A 98 15.51 -3.25 -9.78
C ASP A 98 16.03 -4.29 -10.78
N LEU A 99 15.15 -5.14 -11.28
CA LEU A 99 15.46 -6.26 -12.16
C LEU A 99 15.44 -5.90 -13.66
N ILE A 100 14.57 -4.95 -14.07
CA ILE A 100 14.28 -4.70 -15.48
C ILE A 100 14.60 -3.23 -15.86
N VAL A 101 15.62 -3.01 -16.71
CA VAL A 101 16.07 -1.67 -17.13
C VAL A 101 14.95 -0.82 -17.73
N ASN A 102 14.12 -1.39 -18.60
CA ASN A 102 13.01 -0.65 -19.23
C ASN A 102 11.99 -0.16 -18.20
N LYS A 103 11.78 -0.90 -17.11
CA LYS A 103 10.88 -0.50 -16.01
C LYS A 103 11.40 0.72 -15.24
N ARG A 104 12.73 0.87 -15.13
CA ARG A 104 13.35 2.05 -14.51
C ARG A 104 13.02 3.33 -15.28
N ASN A 105 13.20 3.32 -16.60
CA ASN A 105 12.90 4.47 -17.46
C ASN A 105 11.41 4.80 -17.46
N LEU A 106 10.55 3.77 -17.46
CA LEU A 106 9.12 3.93 -17.40
C LEU A 106 8.67 4.54 -16.06
N ALA A 107 9.13 4.01 -14.93
CA ALA A 107 8.81 4.57 -13.60
C ALA A 107 9.22 6.03 -13.50
N PHE A 108 10.44 6.36 -13.95
CA PHE A 108 10.94 7.72 -13.98
C PHE A 108 10.06 8.64 -14.85
N SER A 109 9.65 8.17 -16.03
CA SER A 109 8.75 8.91 -16.92
C SER A 109 7.38 9.16 -16.27
N LEU A 110 6.77 8.13 -15.66
CA LEU A 110 5.48 8.24 -15.00
C LEU A 110 5.51 9.23 -13.84
N ILE A 111 6.53 9.15 -12.97
CA ILE A 111 6.66 10.05 -11.80
C ILE A 111 6.89 11.49 -12.21
N ASN A 112 7.65 11.74 -13.29
CA ASN A 112 7.92 13.10 -13.74
C ASN A 112 6.76 13.74 -14.52
N ARG A 113 5.93 12.94 -15.18
CA ARG A 113 4.85 13.42 -16.05
C ARG A 113 3.49 13.50 -15.35
N TYR A 114 3.27 12.67 -14.36
CA TYR A 114 1.97 12.51 -13.70
C TYR A 114 2.07 12.72 -12.19
N ASN A 115 0.97 13.09 -11.57
CA ASN A 115 0.88 13.24 -10.12
C ASN A 115 0.71 11.87 -9.45
N ILE A 116 1.80 11.24 -9.06
CA ILE A 116 1.80 9.99 -8.28
C ILE A 116 1.75 10.35 -6.79
N ASN A 117 0.65 10.02 -6.12
CA ASN A 117 0.44 10.41 -4.72
C ASN A 117 1.18 9.52 -3.73
N VAL A 118 1.24 8.21 -4.02
CA VAL A 118 1.88 7.21 -3.16
C VAL A 118 2.77 6.30 -4.02
N ILE A 119 3.98 6.04 -3.55
CA ILE A 119 4.92 5.09 -4.17
C ILE A 119 5.26 4.04 -3.11
N LYS A 120 5.03 2.77 -3.43
CA LYS A 120 5.33 1.60 -2.59
C LYS A 120 6.41 0.76 -3.25
N GLY A 121 7.34 0.24 -2.44
CA GLY A 121 8.35 -0.71 -2.90
C GLY A 121 9.21 -1.26 -1.78
N THR A 122 10.10 -2.18 -2.10
CA THR A 122 11.16 -2.62 -1.21
C THR A 122 12.25 -1.54 -1.12
N LYS A 123 13.18 -1.71 -0.18
CA LYS A 123 14.32 -0.80 -0.04
C LYS A 123 15.17 -0.75 -1.31
N GLU A 124 15.39 -1.89 -1.94
CA GLU A 124 16.17 -2.06 -3.16
C GLU A 124 15.50 -1.37 -4.35
N GLU A 125 14.20 -1.55 -4.49
CA GLU A 125 13.39 -0.92 -5.54
C GLU A 125 13.37 0.61 -5.42
N ILE A 126 13.13 1.12 -4.22
CA ILE A 126 13.11 2.57 -3.97
C ILE A 126 14.51 3.17 -4.12
N ASN A 127 15.57 2.47 -3.68
CA ASN A 127 16.96 2.91 -3.91
C ASN A 127 17.27 3.03 -5.40
N THR A 128 16.84 2.03 -6.20
CA THR A 128 16.98 2.07 -7.66
C THR A 128 16.29 3.29 -8.26
N LEU A 129 15.06 3.57 -7.80
CA LEU A 129 14.29 4.73 -8.26
C LEU A 129 14.96 6.07 -7.92
N ILE A 130 15.49 6.20 -6.69
CA ILE A 130 16.20 7.41 -6.23
C ILE A 130 17.51 7.61 -6.99
N ALA A 131 18.28 6.54 -7.22
CA ALA A 131 19.54 6.60 -7.94
C ALA A 131 19.39 7.14 -9.37
N LEU A 132 18.25 6.87 -10.02
CA LEU A 132 17.92 7.43 -11.34
C LEU A 132 17.79 8.96 -11.33
N GLN A 133 17.37 9.54 -10.20
CA GLN A 133 17.16 11.00 -10.08
C GLN A 133 18.38 11.76 -9.54
N THR A 134 19.18 11.17 -8.66
CA THR A 134 20.12 11.92 -7.83
C THR A 134 21.59 11.61 -8.10
N LYS A 135 21.94 10.46 -8.64
CA LYS A 135 23.31 9.93 -8.73
C LYS A 135 24.06 9.86 -7.37
N GLU A 136 23.35 9.93 -6.26
CA GLU A 136 23.89 9.94 -4.89
C GLU A 136 23.64 8.60 -4.19
N GLU A 137 24.45 8.28 -3.17
CA GLU A 137 24.20 7.13 -2.30
C GLU A 137 22.89 7.32 -1.52
N THR A 138 22.13 6.24 -1.41
CA THR A 138 20.81 6.27 -0.78
C THR A 138 20.92 6.20 0.75
N THR A 139 20.39 7.21 1.41
CA THR A 139 20.27 7.34 2.86
C THR A 139 18.81 7.65 3.23
N ASN A 140 18.46 7.57 4.52
CA ASN A 140 17.12 7.99 4.97
C ASN A 140 16.77 9.43 4.58
N PHE A 141 17.80 10.30 4.49
CA PHE A 141 17.62 11.66 3.99
C PHE A 141 17.23 11.67 2.50
N SER A 142 17.78 10.77 1.71
CA SER A 142 17.43 10.60 0.28
C SER A 142 15.97 10.19 0.10
N TYR A 143 15.40 9.34 0.95
CA TYR A 143 13.97 8.99 0.92
C TYR A 143 13.07 10.20 1.17
N ARG A 144 13.38 10.98 2.20
CA ARG A 144 12.66 12.25 2.46
C ARG A 144 12.82 13.24 1.31
N GLY A 145 14.05 13.41 0.83
CA GLY A 145 14.35 14.30 -0.28
C GLY A 145 13.58 13.93 -1.55
N PHE A 146 13.52 12.63 -1.85
CA PHE A 146 12.75 12.09 -2.96
C PHE A 146 11.25 12.33 -2.80
N ALA A 147 10.67 11.97 -1.65
CA ALA A 147 9.24 12.16 -1.37
C ALA A 147 8.83 13.66 -1.44
N LYS A 148 9.68 14.55 -0.91
CA LYS A 148 9.46 16.00 -0.97
C LYS A 148 9.52 16.52 -2.40
N ARG A 149 10.53 16.14 -3.18
CA ARG A 149 10.74 16.59 -4.57
C ARG A 149 9.58 16.17 -5.47
N ASN A 150 9.12 14.93 -5.33
CA ASN A 150 8.04 14.38 -6.14
C ASN A 150 6.64 14.64 -5.54
N SER A 151 6.56 15.36 -4.42
CA SER A 151 5.30 15.64 -3.71
C SER A 151 4.49 14.39 -3.36
N CYS A 152 5.11 13.23 -3.22
CA CYS A 152 4.48 11.95 -2.93
C CYS A 152 4.65 11.50 -1.47
N VAL A 153 4.00 10.41 -1.10
CA VAL A 153 4.27 9.64 0.11
C VAL A 153 4.99 8.36 -0.31
N LEU A 154 6.11 8.04 0.33
CA LEU A 154 6.80 6.78 0.16
C LEU A 154 6.38 5.77 1.22
N ILE A 155 6.21 4.52 0.79
CA ILE A 155 6.08 3.35 1.65
C ILE A 155 7.20 2.39 1.27
N ILE A 156 8.11 2.11 2.20
CA ILE A 156 9.24 1.20 1.97
C ILE A 156 9.07 -0.02 2.86
N LYS A 157 8.92 -1.18 2.22
CA LYS A 157 8.83 -2.49 2.87
C LYS A 157 10.23 -2.95 3.30
N GLY A 158 10.34 -3.50 4.52
CA GLY A 158 11.54 -4.09 5.10
C GLY A 158 11.21 -4.69 6.48
N GLU A 159 12.23 -4.97 7.29
CA GLU A 159 12.05 -5.38 8.70
C GLU A 159 11.14 -4.41 9.48
N LYS A 160 11.17 -3.14 9.09
CA LYS A 160 10.23 -2.10 9.50
C LYS A 160 9.66 -1.47 8.24
N TYR A 161 8.37 -1.19 8.24
CA TYR A 161 7.83 -0.30 7.23
C TYR A 161 8.23 1.13 7.54
N TYR A 162 8.81 1.76 6.53
CA TYR A 162 9.14 3.17 6.57
C TYR A 162 8.14 3.95 5.72
N ILE A 163 7.52 4.98 6.31
CA ILE A 163 6.56 5.85 5.63
C ILE A 163 7.03 7.28 5.77
N THR A 164 7.12 8.03 4.65
CA THR A 164 7.47 9.45 4.66
C THR A 164 6.72 10.24 3.60
N ASP A 165 6.32 11.46 3.97
CA ASP A 165 5.78 12.47 3.06
C ASP A 165 6.83 13.50 2.63
N GLY A 166 8.09 13.28 3.01
CA GLY A 166 9.21 14.20 2.81
C GLY A 166 9.41 15.22 3.95
N TYR A 167 8.47 15.31 4.88
CA TYR A 167 8.55 16.17 6.07
C TYR A 167 8.63 15.37 7.36
N SER A 168 7.85 14.32 7.46
CA SER A 168 7.76 13.40 8.60
C SER A 168 8.23 12.02 8.21
N GLU A 169 8.77 11.27 9.16
CA GLU A 169 9.24 9.90 9.00
C GLU A 169 8.62 9.02 10.08
N PHE A 170 8.06 7.89 9.66
CA PHE A 170 7.41 6.94 10.53
C PHE A 170 7.99 5.54 10.29
N TYR A 171 8.22 4.82 11.37
CA TYR A 171 8.63 3.42 11.32
C TYR A 171 7.60 2.59 12.08
N ILE A 172 7.09 1.57 11.42
CA ILE A 172 6.19 0.58 12.00
C ILE A 172 6.96 -0.73 12.02
N LYS A 173 7.18 -1.30 13.22
CA LYS A 173 7.89 -2.56 13.37
C LYS A 173 7.04 -3.70 12.81
N ASN A 174 7.66 -4.53 11.97
CA ASN A 174 7.14 -5.85 11.67
C ASN A 174 7.64 -6.79 12.77
N LYS A 175 6.74 -7.39 13.52
CA LYS A 175 7.10 -8.37 14.57
C LYS A 175 7.00 -9.81 14.07
N ASN A 176 6.50 -10.01 12.86
CA ASN A 176 6.17 -11.32 12.31
C ASN A 176 7.06 -11.63 11.11
N GLU A 177 8.22 -12.24 11.38
CA GLU A 177 9.12 -12.75 10.35
C GLU A 177 8.64 -14.10 9.76
N ASP A 178 7.67 -14.76 10.40
CA ASP A 178 7.31 -16.17 10.17
C ASP A 178 6.02 -16.37 9.34
N PHE A 179 5.53 -15.39 8.60
CA PHE A 179 4.33 -15.62 7.79
C PHE A 179 4.70 -16.36 6.48
N PRO A 180 4.07 -17.50 6.20
CA PRO A 180 4.58 -18.46 5.19
C PRO A 180 4.34 -18.07 3.74
N ASP A 181 3.51 -17.07 3.45
CA ASP A 181 3.13 -16.65 2.09
C ASP A 181 3.37 -15.15 1.88
N GLU A 182 4.61 -14.80 1.50
CA GLU A 182 5.01 -13.39 1.33
C GLU A 182 4.31 -12.70 0.15
N ASP A 183 4.08 -13.41 -0.96
CA ASP A 183 3.41 -12.83 -2.14
C ASP A 183 1.93 -12.57 -1.84
N PHE A 184 1.25 -13.47 -1.15
CA PHE A 184 -0.10 -13.27 -0.67
C PHE A 184 -0.18 -12.05 0.25
N LEU A 185 0.72 -11.98 1.26
CA LEU A 185 0.79 -10.84 2.18
C LEU A 185 0.98 -9.51 1.46
N ASP A 186 1.90 -9.46 0.51
CA ASP A 186 2.20 -8.24 -0.23
C ASP A 186 1.00 -7.77 -1.07
N ASN A 187 0.29 -8.70 -1.72
CA ASN A 187 -0.90 -8.41 -2.48
C ASN A 187 -2.06 -7.93 -1.58
N ILE A 188 -2.31 -8.61 -0.44
CA ILE A 188 -3.32 -8.19 0.55
C ILE A 188 -2.99 -6.81 1.09
N TYR A 189 -1.75 -6.57 1.51
CA TYR A 189 -1.31 -5.26 2.02
C TYR A 189 -1.49 -4.16 0.97
N THR A 190 -1.08 -4.40 -0.27
CA THR A 190 -1.26 -3.43 -1.37
C THR A 190 -2.74 -3.11 -1.59
N GLY A 191 -3.61 -4.12 -1.52
CA GLY A 191 -5.07 -3.92 -1.58
C GLY A 191 -5.62 -3.06 -0.44
N ILE A 192 -5.17 -3.32 0.80
CA ILE A 192 -5.56 -2.56 1.99
C ILE A 192 -5.15 -1.09 1.86
N ILE A 193 -3.89 -0.80 1.53
CA ILE A 193 -3.43 0.58 1.40
C ILE A 193 -4.08 1.29 0.22
N ALA A 194 -4.31 0.62 -0.91
CA ALA A 194 -5.02 1.19 -2.05
C ALA A 194 -6.46 1.57 -1.69
N SER A 195 -7.14 0.72 -0.92
CA SER A 195 -8.47 1.03 -0.37
C SER A 195 -8.39 2.21 0.62
N SER A 196 -7.45 2.18 1.56
CA SER A 196 -7.35 3.18 2.62
C SER A 196 -7.08 4.60 2.12
N ILE A 197 -6.24 4.76 1.10
CA ILE A 197 -5.93 6.09 0.54
C ILE A 197 -7.06 6.65 -0.32
N GLY A 198 -7.96 5.82 -0.82
CA GLY A 198 -9.10 6.23 -1.63
C GLY A 198 -10.15 7.07 -0.89
N ILE A 199 -10.09 7.14 0.44
CA ILE A 199 -10.95 8.01 1.23
C ILE A 199 -10.39 9.43 1.42
N CYS A 200 -9.12 9.66 1.09
CA CYS A 200 -8.33 10.84 1.43
C CYS A 200 -8.52 11.95 0.42
N ASN A 201 -8.44 13.21 0.88
CA ASN A 201 -8.55 14.39 0.05
C ASN A 201 -7.22 15.18 -0.04
N ASN A 202 -6.27 14.88 0.84
CA ASN A 202 -4.99 15.58 0.91
C ASN A 202 -3.88 14.66 1.44
N LYS A 203 -2.64 15.12 1.33
CA LYS A 203 -1.44 14.36 1.67
C LYS A 203 -1.36 13.97 3.16
N SER A 204 -1.81 14.83 4.06
CA SER A 204 -1.83 14.55 5.50
C SER A 204 -2.81 13.42 5.84
N GLU A 205 -3.99 13.41 5.22
CA GLU A 205 -4.95 12.31 5.34
C GLU A 205 -4.39 11.01 4.76
N ILE A 206 -3.65 11.06 3.63
CA ILE A 206 -2.97 9.90 3.06
C ILE A 206 -1.98 9.30 4.07
N VAL A 207 -1.10 10.10 4.66
CA VAL A 207 -0.14 9.62 5.68
C VAL A 207 -0.85 8.98 6.85
N GLN A 208 -1.87 9.63 7.39
CA GLN A 208 -2.64 9.13 8.52
C GLN A 208 -3.34 7.80 8.19
N SER A 209 -3.97 7.72 7.04
CA SER A 209 -4.67 6.53 6.57
C SER A 209 -3.69 5.36 6.36
N LEU A 210 -2.53 5.62 5.77
CA LEU A 210 -1.47 4.64 5.59
C LEU A 210 -0.92 4.10 6.92
N LEU A 211 -0.70 4.98 7.92
CA LEU A 211 -0.26 4.55 9.25
C LEU A 211 -1.28 3.63 9.91
N ILE A 212 -2.56 4.00 9.86
CA ILE A 212 -3.64 3.21 10.46
C ILE A 212 -3.82 1.88 9.74
N SER A 213 -3.83 1.86 8.40
CA SER A 213 -4.00 0.64 7.62
C SER A 213 -2.80 -0.30 7.74
N THR A 214 -1.58 0.24 7.84
CA THR A 214 -0.38 -0.58 8.05
C THR A 214 -0.38 -1.21 9.45
N LEU A 215 -0.77 -0.46 10.49
CA LEU A 215 -0.93 -1.01 11.83
C LEU A 215 -2.01 -2.10 11.88
N ALA A 216 -3.18 -1.83 11.29
CA ALA A 216 -4.27 -2.80 11.21
C ALA A 216 -3.82 -4.10 10.55
N PHE A 217 -3.07 -4.01 9.46
CA PHE A 217 -2.51 -5.17 8.76
C PHE A 217 -1.56 -5.99 9.65
N TYR A 218 -0.65 -5.33 10.40
CA TYR A 218 0.28 -6.03 11.26
C TYR A 218 -0.38 -6.68 12.47
N ILE A 219 -1.32 -6.00 13.09
CA ILE A 219 -2.09 -6.55 14.21
C ILE A 219 -2.86 -7.79 13.73
N ALA A 220 -3.47 -7.72 12.55
CA ALA A 220 -4.17 -8.86 11.96
C ALA A 220 -3.23 -10.04 11.69
N GLN A 221 -1.98 -9.79 11.24
CA GLN A 221 -0.96 -10.84 11.09
C GLN A 221 -0.61 -11.48 12.44
N GLU A 222 -0.33 -10.69 13.49
CA GLU A 222 -0.03 -11.22 14.82
C GLU A 222 -1.17 -12.07 15.36
N ASN A 223 -2.40 -11.58 15.23
CA ASN A 223 -3.59 -12.28 15.69
C ASN A 223 -3.79 -13.60 14.93
N SER A 224 -3.66 -13.60 13.60
CA SER A 224 -3.83 -14.80 12.77
C SER A 224 -2.80 -15.88 13.11
N ILE A 225 -1.54 -15.52 13.30
CA ILE A 225 -0.47 -16.42 13.76
C ILE A 225 -0.81 -16.95 15.17
N GLY A 226 -1.25 -16.08 16.07
CA GLY A 226 -1.65 -16.46 17.41
C GLY A 226 -2.83 -17.45 17.45
N LEU A 227 -3.78 -17.33 16.53
CA LEU A 227 -4.87 -18.29 16.37
C LEU A 227 -4.37 -19.65 15.86
N MET A 228 -3.48 -19.65 14.87
CA MET A 228 -2.89 -20.88 14.35
C MET A 228 -2.12 -21.64 15.42
N LYS A 229 -1.23 -20.97 16.17
CA LYS A 229 -0.44 -21.58 17.26
C LYS A 229 -1.29 -22.16 18.39
N LYS A 230 -2.53 -21.71 18.55
CA LYS A 230 -3.47 -22.28 19.53
C LYS A 230 -4.18 -23.54 19.04
N GLN A 231 -4.28 -23.72 17.72
CA GLN A 231 -5.05 -24.83 17.12
C GLN A 231 -4.18 -25.98 16.62
N PHE A 232 -2.93 -25.68 16.26
CA PHE A 232 -2.02 -26.63 15.60
C PHE A 232 -0.66 -26.64 16.30
N ASP A 233 0.01 -27.78 16.28
CA ASP A 233 1.41 -27.89 16.66
C ASP A 233 2.32 -27.29 15.57
N ASP A 234 3.52 -26.83 15.93
CA ASP A 234 4.46 -26.15 15.03
C ASP A 234 4.77 -26.94 13.72
N SER A 235 4.66 -28.27 13.74
CA SER A 235 4.88 -29.12 12.57
C SER A 235 3.78 -29.06 11.50
N ASP A 236 2.59 -28.59 11.84
CA ASP A 236 1.44 -28.53 10.93
C ASP A 236 1.25 -27.14 10.29
N TYR A 237 2.10 -26.18 10.62
CA TYR A 237 1.97 -24.78 10.20
C TYR A 237 2.04 -24.62 8.68
N GLU A 238 3.03 -25.25 8.01
CA GLU A 238 3.20 -25.17 6.56
C GLU A 238 2.05 -25.82 5.78
N ASN A 239 1.41 -26.83 6.38
CA ASN A 239 0.29 -27.53 5.76
C ASN A 239 -1.03 -26.75 5.79
N ASN A 240 -1.09 -25.66 6.58
CA ASN A 240 -2.31 -24.89 6.83
C ASN A 240 -2.25 -23.44 6.31
N ILE A 241 -1.41 -23.14 5.29
CA ILE A 241 -1.25 -21.81 4.72
C ILE A 241 -2.60 -21.18 4.33
N LYS A 242 -3.52 -21.93 3.74
CA LYS A 242 -4.84 -21.42 3.37
C LYS A 242 -5.65 -20.94 4.57
N LEU A 243 -5.56 -21.64 5.68
CA LEU A 243 -6.30 -21.30 6.89
C LEU A 243 -5.73 -20.05 7.56
N ILE A 244 -4.42 -19.88 7.59
CA ILE A 244 -3.79 -18.66 8.13
C ILE A 244 -4.14 -17.44 7.28
N ASN A 245 -4.21 -17.62 5.95
CA ASN A 245 -4.65 -16.58 5.03
C ASN A 245 -6.11 -16.16 5.29
N GLU A 246 -7.02 -17.11 5.58
CA GLU A 246 -8.40 -16.81 5.95
C GLU A 246 -8.48 -16.08 7.31
N TYR A 247 -7.74 -16.53 8.32
CA TYR A 247 -7.68 -15.83 9.61
C TYR A 247 -7.17 -14.40 9.47
N LEU A 248 -6.14 -14.17 8.65
CA LEU A 248 -5.64 -12.82 8.39
C LEU A 248 -6.75 -11.90 7.86
N LEU A 249 -7.51 -12.36 6.88
CA LEU A 249 -8.60 -11.57 6.29
C LEU A 249 -9.73 -11.31 7.29
N GLU A 250 -10.09 -12.30 8.09
CA GLU A 250 -11.09 -12.12 9.14
C GLU A 250 -10.63 -11.09 10.17
N GLU A 251 -9.40 -11.16 10.65
CA GLU A 251 -8.83 -10.22 11.61
C GLU A 251 -8.77 -8.79 11.03
N ILE A 252 -8.42 -8.62 9.74
CA ILE A 252 -8.49 -7.32 9.07
C ILE A 252 -9.91 -6.75 9.13
N SER A 253 -10.92 -7.56 8.87
CA SER A 253 -12.32 -7.11 8.84
C SER A 253 -12.88 -6.73 10.22
N LYS A 254 -12.34 -7.31 11.28
CA LYS A 254 -12.75 -7.08 12.67
C LYS A 254 -12.03 -5.90 13.31
N MET A 255 -10.95 -5.39 12.67
CA MET A 255 -10.07 -4.37 13.24
C MET A 255 -10.83 -3.16 13.78
N ASP A 256 -10.56 -2.80 15.01
CA ASP A 256 -11.17 -1.68 15.70
C ASP A 256 -10.16 -0.69 16.32
N VAL A 257 -10.69 0.38 16.90
CA VAL A 257 -9.88 1.45 17.51
C VAL A 257 -9.11 0.95 18.73
N GLN A 258 -9.67 0.00 19.50
CA GLN A 258 -9.06 -0.46 20.76
C GLN A 258 -7.84 -1.32 20.45
N GLU A 259 -7.96 -2.21 19.46
CA GLU A 259 -6.88 -3.07 18.99
C GLU A 259 -5.72 -2.24 18.44
N ILE A 260 -5.97 -1.28 17.54
CA ILE A 260 -4.93 -0.41 16.99
C ILE A 260 -4.22 0.40 18.08
N ARG A 261 -4.96 0.88 19.09
CA ARG A 261 -4.37 1.64 20.21
C ARG A 261 -3.56 0.76 21.17
N ALA A 262 -3.98 -0.47 21.39
CA ALA A 262 -3.33 -1.39 22.33
C ALA A 262 -2.00 -1.91 21.79
N TYR A 263 -1.92 -2.18 20.48
CA TYR A 263 -0.80 -2.88 19.86
C TYR A 263 0.06 -1.99 18.96
N GLY A 264 -0.37 -0.75 18.67
CA GLY A 264 0.28 0.10 17.69
C GLY A 264 1.63 0.67 18.14
N ASP A 265 2.73 0.09 17.68
CA ASP A 265 4.10 0.57 17.87
C ASP A 265 4.52 1.41 16.64
N ILE A 266 4.39 2.75 16.77
CA ILE A 266 4.89 3.70 15.77
C ILE A 266 6.07 4.46 16.33
N GLU A 267 7.24 4.31 15.72
CA GLU A 267 8.37 5.21 15.95
C GLU A 267 8.22 6.41 14.99
N TYR A 268 8.22 7.60 15.57
CA TYR A 268 8.08 8.85 14.83
C TYR A 268 9.31 9.70 14.96
N TYR A 269 9.88 10.10 13.81
CA TYR A 269 11.01 11.01 13.76
C TYR A 269 10.61 12.29 13.03
N PHE A 270 10.62 13.39 13.76
CA PHE A 270 10.45 14.72 13.19
C PHE A 270 11.80 15.44 13.21
N LYS A 271 12.40 15.67 12.03
CA LYS A 271 13.50 16.63 11.89
C LYS A 271 12.90 17.95 11.38
N ARG A 272 12.94 18.96 12.26
CA ARG A 272 12.75 20.35 11.85
C ARG A 272 13.84 20.79 10.89
#